data_34e8abac6df8c150551e3a52ea32a82c
#
_entry.id   34e8abac6df8c150551e3a52ea32a82c
#
_cell.length_a   1.000
_cell.length_b   1.000
_cell.length_c   1.000
_cell.angle_alpha   90.00
_cell.angle_beta   90.00
_cell.angle_gamma   90.00
#
_symmetry.space_group_name_H-M   'P 1'
#
loop_
_entity.id
_entity.type
_entity.pdbx_description
1 polymer ?
#
loop_
_entity_poly.entity_id
_entity_poly.type
_entity_poly.pdbx_seq_one_letter_code
_entity_poly.pdbx_strand_id
1 'polypeptide(L)'
;STFIGKGKTETVINQAKELKCDLIIFNNEISPTHIKNLQKAAGEDLKIIDRTGLILDIFTKHAKTRESKTQVQLAQLEYLLPRLTRQWTHLERQMGGIGTRAGAGETQIEIDRRLIRSRISKLKSELKGIESQRKIQNHMREGAYRIALLGYTNAGKSTLMNALTDAKVLVQDQLFATLDTTTRKLDIDVGMPVLISDTVGFIRNLPHDLIASFRSTLGEIRDVDLLVKVFDATS
;
A
#
# COMPACT_ATOMS: atom_id res chain seq x y z
N SER A 1 4.49 2.95 28.25
CA SER A 1 3.16 2.31 28.19
C SER A 1 3.04 1.47 26.92
N THR A 2 2.20 0.44 26.96
CA THR A 2 1.81 -0.40 25.83
C THR A 2 0.40 0.01 25.38
N PHE A 3 0.06 -0.19 24.11
CA PHE A 3 -1.22 0.23 23.52
C PHE A 3 -2.44 -0.34 24.26
N ILE A 4 -2.37 -1.60 24.68
CA ILE A 4 -3.47 -2.33 25.36
C ILE A 4 -3.29 -2.47 26.88
N GLY A 5 -2.34 -1.74 27.48
CA GLY A 5 -1.99 -1.90 28.88
C GLY A 5 -1.05 -3.09 29.15
N LYS A 6 -0.31 -3.04 30.27
CA LYS A 6 0.78 -4.00 30.55
C LYS A 6 0.25 -5.43 30.77
N GLY A 7 -0.74 -5.62 31.63
CA GLY A 7 -1.27 -6.95 31.94
C GLY A 7 -1.89 -7.63 30.70
N LYS A 8 -2.71 -6.90 29.92
CA LYS A 8 -3.28 -7.45 28.68
C LYS A 8 -2.22 -7.77 27.64
N THR A 9 -1.14 -6.99 27.58
CA THR A 9 0.01 -7.26 26.70
C THR A 9 0.66 -8.61 27.07
N GLU A 10 0.92 -8.85 28.33
CA GLU A 10 1.49 -10.11 28.82
C GLU A 10 0.58 -11.30 28.51
N THR A 11 -0.73 -11.16 28.75
CA THR A 11 -1.72 -12.20 28.42
C THR A 11 -1.71 -12.55 26.93
N VAL A 12 -1.77 -11.54 26.05
CA VAL A 12 -1.77 -11.76 24.60
C VAL A 12 -0.48 -12.40 24.10
N ILE A 13 0.68 -11.96 24.61
CA ILE A 13 1.98 -12.54 24.24
C ILE A 13 2.08 -14.00 24.69
N ASN A 14 1.64 -14.32 25.92
CA ASN A 14 1.66 -15.69 26.43
C ASN A 14 0.75 -16.60 25.59
N GLN A 15 -0.46 -16.16 25.29
CA GLN A 15 -1.37 -16.90 24.42
C GLN A 15 -0.78 -17.11 23.01
N ALA A 16 -0.15 -16.09 22.42
CA ALA A 16 0.49 -16.24 21.13
C ALA A 16 1.63 -17.26 21.14
N LYS A 17 2.41 -17.31 22.22
CA LYS A 17 3.48 -18.30 22.39
C LYS A 17 2.93 -19.71 22.61
N GLU A 18 1.88 -19.89 23.41
CA GLU A 18 1.19 -21.17 23.61
C GLU A 18 0.61 -21.72 22.29
N LEU A 19 0.04 -20.83 21.47
CA LEU A 19 -0.50 -21.16 20.14
C LEU A 19 0.59 -21.27 19.07
N LYS A 20 1.87 -21.09 19.41
CA LYS A 20 3.02 -21.10 18.48
C LYS A 20 2.86 -20.14 17.32
N CYS A 21 2.32 -18.95 17.58
CA CYS A 21 2.20 -17.90 16.58
C CYS A 21 3.55 -17.20 16.37
N ASP A 22 3.87 -16.89 15.11
CA ASP A 22 5.05 -16.09 14.73
C ASP A 22 4.75 -14.59 14.64
N LEU A 23 3.46 -14.22 14.64
CA LEU A 23 3.00 -12.87 14.36
C LEU A 23 1.75 -12.50 15.16
N ILE A 24 1.75 -11.28 15.73
CA ILE A 24 0.55 -10.63 16.28
C ILE A 24 0.20 -9.44 15.41
N ILE A 25 -1.05 -9.38 14.95
CA ILE A 25 -1.59 -8.29 14.14
C ILE A 25 -2.59 -7.47 14.96
N PHE A 26 -2.33 -6.20 15.09
CA PHE A 26 -3.27 -5.26 15.69
C PHE A 26 -4.14 -4.62 14.61
N ASN A 27 -5.47 -4.70 14.75
CA ASN A 27 -6.41 -4.11 13.79
C ASN A 27 -6.53 -2.57 13.92
N ASN A 28 -5.68 -1.94 14.70
CA ASN A 28 -5.59 -0.50 14.88
C ASN A 28 -4.26 0.00 14.36
N GLU A 29 -4.17 1.28 14.01
CA GLU A 29 -2.90 1.95 13.81
C GLU A 29 -2.23 2.16 15.18
N ILE A 30 -0.97 1.75 15.29
CA ILE A 30 -0.20 1.81 16.54
C ILE A 30 0.97 2.77 16.38
N SER A 31 1.15 3.65 17.37
CA SER A 31 2.28 4.56 17.37
C SER A 31 3.63 3.82 17.39
N PRO A 32 4.69 4.38 16.80
CA PRO A 32 6.02 3.77 16.80
C PRO A 32 6.53 3.40 18.20
N THR A 33 6.22 4.23 19.19
CA THR A 33 6.61 3.99 20.59
C THR A 33 5.89 2.78 21.18
N HIS A 34 4.60 2.62 20.92
CA HIS A 34 3.84 1.48 21.40
C HIS A 34 4.30 0.18 20.71
N ILE A 35 4.54 0.18 19.39
CA ILE A 35 5.09 -0.99 18.68
C ILE A 35 6.44 -1.39 19.29
N LYS A 36 7.34 -0.42 19.53
CA LYS A 36 8.64 -0.68 20.17
C LYS A 36 8.48 -1.36 21.53
N ASN A 37 7.57 -0.86 22.36
CA ASN A 37 7.34 -1.42 23.70
C ASN A 37 6.71 -2.81 23.66
N LEU A 38 5.76 -3.02 22.75
CA LEU A 38 5.15 -4.33 22.49
C LEU A 38 6.18 -5.34 21.99
N GLN A 39 7.01 -4.96 21.01
CA GLN A 39 8.06 -5.82 20.47
C GLN A 39 9.10 -6.18 21.53
N LYS A 40 9.48 -5.20 22.40
CA LYS A 40 10.37 -5.48 23.52
C LYS A 40 9.80 -6.51 24.50
N ALA A 41 8.49 -6.47 24.72
CA ALA A 41 7.80 -7.43 25.59
C ALA A 41 7.64 -8.81 24.94
N ALA A 42 7.42 -8.86 23.62
CA ALA A 42 7.23 -10.09 22.85
C ALA A 42 8.55 -10.89 22.65
N GLY A 43 9.69 -10.21 22.58
CA GLY A 43 10.98 -10.80 22.23
C GLY A 43 11.24 -10.78 20.71
N GLU A 44 12.23 -11.57 20.27
CA GLU A 44 12.66 -11.61 18.86
C GLU A 44 11.85 -12.59 18.02
N ASP A 45 11.36 -13.67 18.62
CA ASP A 45 10.67 -14.75 17.92
C ASP A 45 9.23 -14.42 17.51
N LEU A 46 8.59 -13.45 18.18
CA LEU A 46 7.21 -13.07 17.95
C LEU A 46 7.13 -11.66 17.37
N LYS A 47 6.79 -11.55 16.09
CA LYS A 47 6.65 -10.27 15.39
C LYS A 47 5.35 -9.56 15.76
N ILE A 48 5.40 -8.23 15.79
CA ILE A 48 4.23 -7.39 16.03
C ILE A 48 4.10 -6.39 14.87
N ILE A 49 2.96 -6.40 14.21
CA ILE A 49 2.60 -5.43 13.19
C ILE A 49 1.23 -4.83 13.49
N ASP A 50 1.00 -3.65 12.96
CA ASP A 50 -0.31 -3.03 12.98
C ASP A 50 -1.04 -3.20 11.63
N ARG A 51 -2.27 -2.71 11.56
CA ARG A 51 -3.09 -2.76 10.35
C ARG A 51 -2.38 -2.12 9.15
N THR A 52 -1.68 -1.01 9.34
CA THR A 52 -0.95 -0.31 8.28
C THR A 52 0.18 -1.17 7.72
N GLY A 53 0.96 -1.81 8.58
CA GLY A 53 2.02 -2.74 8.17
C GLY A 53 1.48 -3.89 7.35
N LEU A 54 0.36 -4.51 7.79
CA LEU A 54 -0.29 -5.59 7.05
C LEU A 54 -0.77 -5.14 5.66
N ILE A 55 -1.41 -3.97 5.56
CA ILE A 55 -1.88 -3.42 4.27
C ILE A 55 -0.70 -3.20 3.32
N LEU A 56 0.41 -2.65 3.81
CA LEU A 56 1.62 -2.44 3.02
C LEU A 56 2.22 -3.75 2.51
N ASP A 57 2.21 -4.81 3.31
CA ASP A 57 2.68 -6.13 2.90
C ASP A 57 1.78 -6.74 1.80
N ILE A 58 0.46 -6.58 1.92
CA ILE A 58 -0.50 -6.99 0.88
C ILE A 58 -0.23 -6.21 -0.41
N PHE A 59 -0.05 -4.89 -0.33
CA PHE A 59 0.23 -4.04 -1.49
C PHE A 59 1.54 -4.43 -2.18
N THR A 60 2.57 -4.78 -1.41
CA THR A 60 3.84 -5.26 -1.97
C THR A 60 3.68 -6.50 -2.84
N LYS A 61 2.80 -7.41 -2.43
CA LYS A 61 2.50 -8.63 -3.20
C LYS A 61 1.71 -8.34 -4.48
N HIS A 62 0.84 -7.32 -4.47
CA HIS A 62 -0.06 -7.02 -5.59
C HIS A 62 0.48 -5.97 -6.56
N ALA A 63 1.47 -5.17 -6.18
CA ALA A 63 2.10 -4.18 -7.04
C ALA A 63 2.83 -4.82 -8.22
N LYS A 64 2.38 -4.57 -9.45
CA LYS A 64 2.95 -5.14 -10.68
C LYS A 64 3.69 -4.10 -11.50
N THR A 65 3.11 -2.90 -11.64
CA THR A 65 3.70 -1.82 -12.43
C THR A 65 4.87 -1.15 -11.71
N ARG A 66 5.70 -0.44 -12.47
CA ARG A 66 6.77 0.39 -11.91
C ARG A 66 6.22 1.46 -10.97
N GLU A 67 5.10 2.07 -11.34
CA GLU A 67 4.43 3.10 -10.55
C GLU A 67 3.99 2.55 -9.19
N SER A 68 3.15 1.51 -9.18
CA SER A 68 2.65 0.92 -7.94
C SER A 68 3.77 0.38 -7.03
N LYS A 69 4.80 -0.25 -7.60
CA LYS A 69 5.99 -0.68 -6.85
C LYS A 69 6.71 0.50 -6.19
N THR A 70 6.89 1.60 -6.92
CA THR A 70 7.55 2.80 -6.39
C THR A 70 6.71 3.45 -5.29
N GLN A 71 5.38 3.52 -5.47
CA GLN A 71 4.44 4.03 -4.46
C GLN A 71 4.44 3.18 -3.19
N VAL A 72 4.33 1.87 -3.32
CA VAL A 72 4.34 0.94 -2.17
C VAL A 72 5.68 1.04 -1.44
N GLN A 73 6.80 1.06 -2.16
CA GLN A 73 8.11 1.20 -1.56
C GLN A 73 8.26 2.53 -0.81
N LEU A 74 7.75 3.62 -1.36
CA LEU A 74 7.74 4.92 -0.70
C LEU A 74 6.93 4.85 0.60
N ALA A 75 5.70 4.34 0.55
CA ALA A 75 4.82 4.21 1.71
C ALA A 75 5.44 3.32 2.80
N GLN A 76 6.09 2.21 2.42
CA GLN A 76 6.81 1.36 3.36
C GLN A 76 7.95 2.09 4.07
N LEU A 77 8.75 2.86 3.33
CA LEU A 77 9.86 3.60 3.92
C LEU A 77 9.38 4.73 4.85
N GLU A 78 8.30 5.43 4.48
CA GLU A 78 7.68 6.46 5.33
C GLU A 78 7.08 5.84 6.60
N TYR A 79 6.45 4.68 6.51
CA TYR A 79 5.94 3.93 7.65
C TYR A 79 7.07 3.43 8.58
N LEU A 80 8.17 2.96 8.01
CA LEU A 80 9.31 2.40 8.74
C LEU A 80 10.17 3.47 9.41
N LEU A 81 10.37 4.62 8.78
CA LEU A 81 11.30 5.67 9.24
C LEU A 81 11.10 6.06 10.72
N PRO A 82 9.87 6.35 11.22
CA PRO A 82 9.64 6.64 12.63
C PRO A 82 9.74 5.40 13.53
N ARG A 83 9.65 4.20 12.96
CA ARG A 83 9.66 2.90 13.68
C ARG A 83 11.04 2.27 13.78
N LEU A 84 12.07 2.85 13.14
CA LEU A 84 13.43 2.35 13.19
C LEU A 84 13.98 2.31 14.62
N THR A 85 14.31 1.09 15.05
CA THR A 85 14.96 0.79 16.32
C THR A 85 16.10 -0.17 16.06
N ARG A 86 17.04 -0.32 17.03
CA ARG A 86 18.20 -1.23 16.91
C ARG A 86 17.83 -2.70 16.57
N GLN A 87 16.59 -3.12 16.81
CA GLN A 87 16.14 -4.50 16.57
C GLN A 87 15.68 -4.76 15.11
N TRP A 88 15.61 -3.71 14.25
CA TRP A 88 15.10 -3.82 12.88
C TRP A 88 16.20 -3.96 11.82
N THR A 89 17.41 -4.33 12.21
CA THR A 89 18.55 -4.57 11.29
C THR A 89 18.31 -5.71 10.30
N HIS A 90 17.29 -6.55 10.50
CA HIS A 90 16.95 -7.65 9.59
C HIS A 90 16.28 -7.20 8.28
N LEU A 91 15.75 -5.99 8.20
CA LEU A 91 15.13 -5.45 6.98
C LEU A 91 16.16 -5.11 5.88
N GLU A 92 17.42 -4.89 6.25
CA GLU A 92 18.52 -4.67 5.30
C GLU A 92 18.69 -5.82 4.29
N ARG A 93 18.38 -7.06 4.70
CA ARG A 93 18.51 -8.24 3.83
C ARG A 93 17.42 -8.32 2.76
N GLN A 94 16.23 -7.77 3.00
CA GLN A 94 15.13 -7.76 2.02
C GLN A 94 15.24 -6.59 1.02
N MET A 95 15.91 -5.51 1.37
CA MET A 95 16.03 -4.30 0.53
C MET A 95 17.33 -4.20 -0.29
N GLY A 96 18.12 -5.27 -0.37
CA GLY A 96 19.39 -5.29 -1.13
C GLY A 96 20.50 -4.52 -0.40
N GLY A 97 21.39 -5.27 0.23
CA GLY A 97 22.44 -4.81 1.13
C GLY A 97 23.10 -3.47 0.77
N ILE A 98 22.83 -2.47 1.57
CA ILE A 98 23.58 -1.20 1.53
C ILE A 98 24.70 -1.35 2.56
N GLY A 99 25.85 -1.83 2.08
CA GLY A 99 27.07 -1.86 2.87
C GLY A 99 27.54 -0.45 3.17
N THR A 100 27.66 -0.09 4.43
CA THR A 100 28.07 1.25 4.86
C THR A 100 29.39 1.24 5.60
N ARG A 101 30.30 2.10 5.16
CA ARG A 101 31.43 2.55 5.97
C ARG A 101 30.91 3.66 6.90
N ALA A 102 30.79 3.36 8.19
CA ALA A 102 30.45 4.35 9.21
C ALA A 102 31.54 5.38 9.32
N GLY A 103 31.19 6.67 9.23
CA GLY A 103 32.05 7.77 9.66
C GLY A 103 32.20 7.73 11.19
N ALA A 104 33.38 8.11 11.69
CA ALA A 104 33.65 8.15 13.13
C ALA A 104 32.70 9.15 13.81
N GLY A 105 31.75 8.63 14.64
CA GLY A 105 30.82 9.40 15.48
C GLY A 105 29.34 9.27 15.22
N GLU A 106 28.87 8.71 14.06
CA GLU A 106 27.45 8.42 13.82
C GLU A 106 27.06 7.05 14.35
N THR A 107 25.87 6.95 14.97
CA THR A 107 25.30 5.65 15.33
C THR A 107 24.75 4.96 14.08
N GLN A 108 24.73 3.61 14.05
CA GLN A 108 24.20 2.84 12.93
C GLN A 108 22.76 3.29 12.59
N ILE A 109 21.94 3.60 13.59
CA ILE A 109 20.55 4.07 13.39
C ILE A 109 20.49 5.41 12.66
N GLU A 110 21.43 6.32 12.91
CA GLU A 110 21.47 7.63 12.23
C GLU A 110 21.84 7.47 10.76
N ILE A 111 22.79 6.59 10.48
CA ILE A 111 23.17 6.22 9.11
C ILE A 111 21.96 5.63 8.37
N ASP A 112 21.27 4.67 8.98
CA ASP A 112 20.09 4.00 8.40
C ASP A 112 18.98 5.02 8.13
N ARG A 113 18.69 5.91 9.06
CA ARG A 113 17.72 7.01 8.87
C ARG A 113 18.09 7.94 7.72
N ARG A 114 19.37 8.29 7.59
CA ARG A 114 19.87 9.14 6.50
C ARG A 114 19.68 8.46 5.15
N LEU A 115 20.03 7.17 5.06
CA LEU A 115 19.87 6.37 3.84
C LEU A 115 18.39 6.24 3.45
N ILE A 116 17.50 5.95 4.41
CA ILE A 116 16.07 5.87 4.15
C ILE A 116 15.51 7.22 3.69
N ARG A 117 15.87 8.34 4.32
CA ARG A 117 15.46 9.67 3.86
C ARG A 117 15.93 9.98 2.44
N SER A 118 17.17 9.62 2.10
CA SER A 118 17.70 9.76 0.75
C SER A 118 16.89 8.92 -0.24
N ARG A 119 16.56 7.68 0.12
CA ARG A 119 15.75 6.79 -0.72
C ARG A 119 14.33 7.32 -0.91
N ILE A 120 13.68 7.82 0.15
CA ILE A 120 12.38 8.49 0.09
C ILE A 120 12.42 9.68 -0.90
N SER A 121 13.44 10.54 -0.81
CA SER A 121 13.60 11.68 -1.73
C SER A 121 13.71 11.22 -3.18
N LYS A 122 14.52 10.19 -3.45
CA LYS A 122 14.68 9.61 -4.79
C LYS A 122 13.38 9.04 -5.33
N LEU A 123 12.62 8.26 -4.52
CA LEU A 123 11.34 7.69 -4.94
C LEU A 123 10.29 8.77 -5.21
N LYS A 124 10.25 9.85 -4.41
CA LYS A 124 9.37 11.00 -4.67
C LYS A 124 9.68 11.69 -5.99
N SER A 125 10.96 11.83 -6.32
CA SER A 125 11.38 12.39 -7.62
C SER A 125 11.00 11.47 -8.78
N GLU A 126 11.17 10.16 -8.61
CA GLU A 126 10.79 9.15 -9.61
C GLU A 126 9.29 9.17 -9.88
N LEU A 127 8.45 9.23 -8.83
CA LEU A 127 6.99 9.33 -8.98
C LEU A 127 6.56 10.59 -9.72
N LYS A 128 7.18 11.75 -9.43
CA LYS A 128 6.92 12.99 -10.19
C LYS A 128 7.20 12.83 -11.68
N GLY A 129 8.28 12.12 -12.02
CA GLY A 129 8.61 11.80 -13.42
C GLY A 129 7.53 10.92 -14.08
N ILE A 130 7.07 9.88 -13.38
CA ILE A 130 6.00 8.99 -13.86
C ILE A 130 4.68 9.76 -14.04
N GLU A 131 4.30 10.61 -13.09
CA GLU A 131 3.11 11.46 -13.19
C GLU A 131 3.16 12.41 -14.40
N SER A 132 4.33 13.01 -14.68
CA SER A 132 4.51 13.88 -15.82
C SER A 132 4.35 13.13 -17.14
N GLN A 133 4.95 11.94 -17.27
CA GLN A 133 4.78 11.08 -18.44
C GLN A 133 3.32 10.66 -18.64
N ARG A 134 2.62 10.34 -17.55
CA ARG A 134 1.21 9.95 -17.57
C ARG A 134 0.29 11.09 -18.04
N LYS A 135 0.56 12.33 -17.61
CA LYS A 135 -0.19 13.50 -18.09
C LYS A 135 -0.07 13.66 -19.61
N ILE A 136 1.12 13.47 -20.17
CA ILE A 136 1.33 13.51 -21.63
C ILE A 136 0.54 12.40 -22.34
N GLN A 137 0.58 11.17 -21.80
CA GLN A 137 -0.18 10.05 -22.36
C GLN A 137 -1.70 10.24 -22.27
N ASN A 138 -2.19 10.86 -21.20
CA ASN A 138 -3.62 11.15 -21.03
C ASN A 138 -4.09 12.23 -22.00
N HIS A 139 -3.27 13.23 -22.30
CA HIS A 139 -3.56 14.24 -23.30
C HIS A 139 -3.71 13.64 -24.72
N MET A 140 -2.94 12.59 -25.03
CA MET A 140 -3.08 11.86 -26.32
C MET A 140 -4.38 11.03 -26.42
N ARG A 141 -5.14 10.88 -25.32
CA ARG A 141 -6.43 10.18 -25.25
C ARG A 141 -7.62 11.15 -25.24
N GLU A 142 -7.41 12.41 -25.58
CA GLU A 142 -8.47 13.39 -25.76
C GLU A 142 -9.41 12.91 -26.87
N GLY A 143 -10.73 12.97 -26.61
CA GLY A 143 -11.77 12.46 -27.49
C GLY A 143 -12.36 11.10 -27.12
N ALA A 144 -11.88 10.44 -26.05
CA ALA A 144 -12.51 9.26 -25.48
C ALA A 144 -13.34 9.60 -24.24
N TYR A 145 -14.55 9.05 -24.12
CA TYR A 145 -15.35 9.13 -22.89
C TYR A 145 -14.77 8.19 -21.83
N ARG A 146 -14.46 8.71 -20.65
CA ARG A 146 -13.75 7.98 -19.59
C ARG A 146 -14.66 7.67 -18.41
N ILE A 147 -14.71 6.40 -18.05
CA ILE A 147 -15.49 5.88 -16.94
C ILE A 147 -14.52 5.28 -15.91
N ALA A 148 -14.69 5.60 -14.62
CA ALA A 148 -13.96 4.92 -13.55
C ALA A 148 -14.92 4.17 -12.62
N LEU A 149 -14.53 2.93 -12.26
CA LEU A 149 -15.21 2.13 -11.25
C LEU A 149 -14.64 2.46 -9.87
N LEU A 150 -15.50 2.80 -8.94
CA LEU A 150 -15.16 3.14 -7.56
C LEU A 150 -15.95 2.24 -6.60
N GLY A 151 -15.33 1.81 -5.50
CA GLY A 151 -16.02 1.00 -4.48
C GLY A 151 -15.04 0.32 -3.54
N TYR A 152 -15.57 -0.35 -2.53
CA TYR A 152 -14.74 -1.10 -1.57
C TYR A 152 -13.97 -2.23 -2.25
N THR A 153 -12.88 -2.67 -1.58
CA THR A 153 -12.23 -3.94 -1.96
C THR A 153 -13.26 -5.06 -1.91
N ASN A 154 -13.18 -5.95 -2.88
CA ASN A 154 -14.10 -7.08 -3.03
C ASN A 154 -15.59 -6.73 -3.30
N ALA A 155 -15.89 -5.50 -3.73
CA ALA A 155 -17.26 -5.08 -4.10
C ALA A 155 -17.67 -5.49 -5.52
N GLY A 156 -16.85 -6.26 -6.24
CA GLY A 156 -17.18 -6.74 -7.60
C GLY A 156 -16.77 -5.80 -8.74
N LYS A 157 -15.93 -4.77 -8.52
CA LYS A 157 -15.50 -3.83 -9.59
C LYS A 157 -14.85 -4.52 -10.78
N SER A 158 -13.85 -5.36 -10.53
CA SER A 158 -13.13 -6.10 -11.58
C SER A 158 -14.03 -7.13 -12.27
N THR A 159 -14.97 -7.72 -11.53
CA THR A 159 -16.01 -8.62 -12.08
C THR A 159 -16.93 -7.87 -13.05
N LEU A 160 -17.38 -6.68 -12.63
CA LEU A 160 -18.21 -5.82 -13.47
C LEU A 160 -17.47 -5.39 -14.74
N MET A 161 -16.20 -4.98 -14.60
CA MET A 161 -15.37 -4.63 -15.76
C MET A 161 -15.21 -5.79 -16.75
N ASN A 162 -14.96 -7.01 -16.25
CA ASN A 162 -14.87 -8.20 -17.11
C ASN A 162 -16.17 -8.49 -17.83
N ALA A 163 -17.31 -8.34 -17.15
CA ALA A 163 -18.62 -8.56 -17.75
C ALA A 163 -18.95 -7.53 -18.85
N LEU A 164 -18.42 -6.30 -18.73
CA LEU A 164 -18.69 -5.23 -19.68
C LEU A 164 -17.70 -5.18 -20.86
N THR A 165 -16.52 -5.77 -20.75
CA THR A 165 -15.43 -5.56 -21.73
C THR A 165 -14.88 -6.84 -22.36
N ASP A 166 -15.48 -8.00 -22.13
CA ASP A 166 -14.95 -9.33 -22.52
C ASP A 166 -13.48 -9.55 -22.10
N ALA A 167 -12.96 -8.70 -21.22
CA ALA A 167 -11.59 -8.76 -20.74
C ALA A 167 -11.47 -9.86 -19.67
N LYS A 168 -10.44 -10.69 -19.78
CA LYS A 168 -10.08 -11.67 -18.75
C LYS A 168 -9.16 -11.04 -17.72
N VAL A 169 -9.63 -10.02 -16.99
CA VAL A 169 -8.89 -9.52 -15.83
C VAL A 169 -8.99 -10.53 -14.70
N LEU A 170 -7.88 -10.82 -14.05
CA LEU A 170 -7.84 -11.77 -12.95
C LEU A 170 -8.74 -11.25 -11.81
N VAL A 171 -9.86 -11.92 -11.62
CA VAL A 171 -10.75 -11.70 -10.48
C VAL A 171 -10.35 -12.68 -9.39
N GLN A 172 -9.97 -12.16 -8.24
CA GLN A 172 -9.66 -12.96 -7.06
C GLN A 172 -10.52 -12.49 -5.90
N ASP A 173 -11.06 -13.42 -5.15
CA ASP A 173 -11.76 -13.16 -3.89
C ASP A 173 -10.75 -12.82 -2.78
N GLN A 174 -10.05 -11.70 -2.97
CA GLN A 174 -9.00 -11.22 -2.07
C GLN A 174 -9.08 -9.70 -1.94
N LEU A 175 -8.79 -9.21 -0.73
CA LEU A 175 -8.66 -7.78 -0.50
C LEU A 175 -7.51 -7.20 -1.35
N PHE A 176 -7.76 -6.07 -2.01
CA PHE A 176 -6.79 -5.38 -2.86
C PHE A 176 -6.24 -6.24 -4.02
N ALA A 177 -7.07 -7.11 -4.60
CA ALA A 177 -6.70 -7.87 -5.79
C ALA A 177 -6.24 -6.96 -6.95
N THR A 178 -6.84 -5.77 -7.06
CA THR A 178 -6.45 -4.72 -8.00
C THR A 178 -5.75 -3.58 -7.24
N LEU A 179 -4.46 -3.42 -7.45
CA LEU A 179 -3.67 -2.27 -6.97
C LEU A 179 -3.29 -1.34 -8.13
N ASP A 180 -3.03 -1.91 -9.29
CA ASP A 180 -2.75 -1.17 -10.53
C ASP A 180 -4.05 -0.88 -11.27
N THR A 181 -4.26 0.39 -11.67
CA THR A 181 -5.42 0.73 -12.50
C THR A 181 -5.34 0.02 -13.84
N THR A 182 -6.43 -0.60 -14.23
CA THR A 182 -6.55 -1.28 -15.51
C THR A 182 -7.60 -0.57 -16.35
N THR A 183 -7.20 -0.02 -17.51
CA THR A 183 -8.13 0.65 -18.45
C THR A 183 -8.42 -0.26 -19.63
N ARG A 184 -9.67 -0.36 -20.04
CA ARG A 184 -10.14 -1.14 -21.20
C ARG A 184 -11.08 -0.30 -22.05
N LYS A 185 -11.12 -0.62 -23.34
CA LYS A 185 -12.12 -0.08 -24.23
C LYS A 185 -13.44 -0.82 -24.00
N LEU A 186 -14.53 -0.07 -23.87
CA LEU A 186 -15.87 -0.61 -23.84
C LEU A 186 -16.43 -0.61 -25.26
N ASP A 187 -16.88 -1.75 -25.74
CA ASP A 187 -17.39 -1.89 -27.11
C ASP A 187 -18.88 -1.55 -27.15
N ILE A 188 -19.14 -0.25 -27.24
CA ILE A 188 -20.49 0.31 -27.42
C ILE A 188 -20.45 1.33 -28.55
N ASP A 189 -21.50 1.31 -29.39
CA ASP A 189 -21.61 2.22 -30.53
C ASP A 189 -22.28 3.54 -30.11
N VAL A 190 -21.47 4.47 -29.62
CA VAL A 190 -21.91 5.82 -29.22
C VAL A 190 -21.19 6.92 -30.01
N GLY A 191 -20.55 6.55 -31.13
CA GLY A 191 -19.87 7.52 -32.02
C GLY A 191 -18.53 8.03 -31.50
N MET A 192 -18.07 7.60 -30.31
CA MET A 192 -16.77 7.91 -29.73
C MET A 192 -16.21 6.74 -28.93
N PRO A 193 -14.87 6.62 -28.78
CA PRO A 193 -14.28 5.59 -27.93
C PRO A 193 -14.70 5.78 -26.47
N VAL A 194 -15.12 4.69 -25.80
CA VAL A 194 -15.41 4.69 -24.36
C VAL A 194 -14.37 3.83 -23.64
N LEU A 195 -13.76 4.39 -22.62
CA LEU A 195 -12.75 3.74 -21.79
C LEU A 195 -13.30 3.54 -20.38
N ILE A 196 -13.19 2.32 -19.88
CA ILE A 196 -13.54 1.98 -18.50
C ILE A 196 -12.28 1.60 -17.72
N SER A 197 -12.13 2.15 -16.54
CA SER A 197 -10.97 1.92 -15.67
C SER A 197 -11.41 1.29 -14.35
N ASP A 198 -10.80 0.14 -14.00
CA ASP A 198 -10.89 -0.44 -12.65
C ASP A 198 -9.87 0.23 -11.76
N THR A 199 -10.28 0.63 -10.57
CA THR A 199 -9.44 1.34 -9.61
C THR A 199 -9.20 0.52 -8.34
N VAL A 200 -8.19 0.93 -7.57
CA VAL A 200 -7.92 0.35 -6.25
C VAL A 200 -9.16 0.44 -5.38
N GLY A 201 -9.56 -0.69 -4.79
CA GLY A 201 -10.70 -0.72 -3.87
C GLY A 201 -10.42 0.03 -2.56
N PHE A 202 -11.42 0.73 -2.05
CA PHE A 202 -11.35 1.32 -0.71
C PHE A 202 -11.42 0.25 0.38
N ILE A 203 -10.81 0.55 1.51
CA ILE A 203 -10.98 -0.19 2.76
C ILE A 203 -11.40 0.79 3.85
N ARG A 204 -12.20 0.32 4.81
CA ARG A 204 -12.54 1.14 5.98
C ARG A 204 -11.28 1.49 6.76
N ASN A 205 -11.19 2.74 7.22
CA ASN A 205 -10.06 3.25 8.02
C ASN A 205 -8.70 3.10 7.32
N LEU A 206 -8.63 3.43 6.02
CA LEU A 206 -7.35 3.51 5.32
C LEU A 206 -6.50 4.61 5.96
N PRO A 207 -5.26 4.33 6.40
CA PRO A 207 -4.37 5.34 6.97
C PRO A 207 -4.14 6.50 6.02
N HIS A 208 -4.16 7.73 6.55
CA HIS A 208 -4.02 8.95 5.74
C HIS A 208 -2.71 9.00 4.96
N ASP A 209 -1.62 8.48 5.52
CA ASP A 209 -0.32 8.41 4.87
C ASP A 209 -0.36 7.49 3.63
N LEU A 210 -1.13 6.40 3.69
CA LEU A 210 -1.33 5.52 2.53
C LEU A 210 -2.18 6.22 1.46
N ILE A 211 -3.22 6.95 1.82
CA ILE A 211 -4.02 7.74 0.86
C ILE A 211 -3.13 8.74 0.12
N ALA A 212 -2.22 9.42 0.85
CA ALA A 212 -1.29 10.36 0.24
C ALA A 212 -0.32 9.70 -0.74
N SER A 213 0.19 8.51 -0.41
CA SER A 213 1.11 7.75 -1.25
C SER A 213 0.45 7.20 -2.52
N PHE A 214 -0.87 6.95 -2.49
CA PHE A 214 -1.65 6.46 -3.64
C PHE A 214 -2.42 7.55 -4.39
N ARG A 215 -2.14 8.83 -4.13
CA ARG A 215 -2.81 9.96 -4.81
C ARG A 215 -2.69 9.92 -6.33
N SER A 216 -1.60 9.44 -6.88
CA SER A 216 -1.43 9.35 -8.34
C SER A 216 -2.32 8.27 -8.95
N THR A 217 -2.49 7.14 -8.28
CA THR A 217 -3.42 6.08 -8.70
C THR A 217 -4.88 6.54 -8.61
N LEU A 218 -5.20 7.34 -7.57
CA LEU A 218 -6.49 8.00 -7.43
C LEU A 218 -6.63 9.24 -8.34
N GLY A 219 -5.53 9.73 -8.92
CA GLY A 219 -5.53 10.87 -9.85
C GLY A 219 -6.29 10.58 -11.15
N GLU A 220 -6.36 9.32 -11.58
CA GLU A 220 -7.20 8.92 -12.72
C GLU A 220 -8.68 9.21 -12.52
N ILE A 221 -9.15 9.21 -11.27
CA ILE A 221 -10.55 9.50 -10.93
C ILE A 221 -10.88 10.99 -11.15
N ARG A 222 -9.89 11.88 -11.19
CA ARG A 222 -10.13 13.33 -11.37
C ARG A 222 -10.45 13.71 -12.82
N ASP A 223 -9.94 12.93 -13.75
CA ASP A 223 -10.00 13.24 -15.19
C ASP A 223 -11.00 12.33 -15.91
N VAL A 224 -12.04 11.82 -15.21
CA VAL A 224 -13.08 10.97 -15.80
C VAL A 224 -14.37 11.75 -16.03
N ASP A 225 -15.12 11.35 -17.06
CA ASP A 225 -16.41 11.94 -17.41
C ASP A 225 -17.54 11.31 -16.58
N LEU A 226 -17.38 10.04 -16.18
CA LEU A 226 -18.37 9.32 -15.37
C LEU A 226 -17.69 8.50 -14.27
N LEU A 227 -18.19 8.63 -13.04
CA LEU A 227 -17.78 7.83 -11.90
C LEU A 227 -18.90 6.85 -11.53
N VAL A 228 -18.61 5.55 -11.68
CA VAL A 228 -19.55 4.47 -11.34
C VAL A 228 -19.18 3.90 -9.97
N LYS A 229 -20.08 4.06 -9.01
CA LYS A 229 -19.90 3.57 -7.66
C LYS A 229 -20.50 2.16 -7.52
N VAL A 230 -19.65 1.20 -7.18
CA VAL A 230 -20.02 -0.22 -7.02
C VAL A 230 -20.12 -0.57 -5.55
N PHE A 231 -21.24 -1.13 -5.14
CA PHE A 231 -21.51 -1.58 -3.79
C PHE A 231 -21.92 -3.05 -3.80
N ASP A 232 -21.48 -3.76 -2.80
CA ASP A 232 -22.02 -5.06 -2.47
C ASP A 232 -23.33 -4.85 -1.69
N ALA A 233 -24.44 -5.32 -2.24
CA ALA A 233 -25.77 -5.19 -1.63
C ALA A 233 -26.00 -6.15 -0.46
N THR A 234 -25.07 -7.09 -0.24
CA THR A 234 -25.15 -8.12 0.81
C THR A 234 -24.32 -7.81 2.04
N SER A 235 -23.52 -6.71 2.03
CA SER A 235 -22.59 -6.32 3.10
C SER A 235 -23.11 -5.15 3.93
#